data_bcafe32a0ec800232f26fc1b1b259781
#
_entry.id   bcafe32a0ec800232f26fc1b1b259781
#
_cell.length_a   1.000
_cell.length_b   1.000
_cell.length_c   1.000
_cell.angle_alpha   90.00
_cell.angle_beta   90.00
_cell.angle_gamma   90.00
#
_symmetry.space_group_name_H-M   'P 1'
#
loop_
_entity.id
_entity.type
_entity.pdbx_description
1 polymer ?
#
loop_
_entity_poly.entity_id
_entity_poly.type
_entity_poly.pdbx_seq_one_letter_code
_entity_poly.pdbx_strand_id
1 'polypeptide(L)'
;FIAPETGEDCTCCEGSLMDLSIIRELFGTCLEAAAILGLDAAEDPVLAKLAAQLPRLRPPRILPDGRLAEFGCDLPDKDPHHRHVSHLYGVYPAAEFTSLRNTDAFRAAWRSLNVRGDLSTGWAMGWRALLRARFLEGGRAERILHHLLTLVTPGPGGNRGGGVYRNLFDAHPPFQIDGNFAATAAVAEMLLQSHETTDDGRTLVRLFPARPANWTGGRVTGLRARGGLTITLEWRGGACSASIRADRAGRFLFAAPWGEHAADLKAGGTLVIRPPAAGRSTRPGGRQGRVGART
;
A
#
# COMPACT_ATOMS: atom_id res chain seq x y z
N PHE A 1 4.09 18.75 16.23
CA PHE A 1 5.41 19.34 15.95
C PHE A 1 5.71 20.48 16.93
N ILE A 2 6.95 20.92 16.92
CA ILE A 2 7.39 22.10 17.68
C ILE A 2 7.42 23.30 16.72
N ALA A 3 6.75 24.40 17.07
CA ALA A 3 6.80 25.62 16.27
C ALA A 3 8.21 26.26 16.37
N PRO A 4 8.92 26.45 15.25
CA PRO A 4 10.29 26.99 15.30
C PRO A 4 10.37 28.39 15.90
N GLU A 5 9.34 29.20 15.73
CA GLU A 5 9.31 30.61 16.16
C GLU A 5 9.09 30.76 17.67
N THR A 6 8.33 29.87 18.30
CA THR A 6 7.93 29.99 19.71
C THR A 6 8.49 28.87 20.60
N GLY A 7 8.92 27.76 20.02
CA GLY A 7 9.29 26.53 20.75
C GLY A 7 8.10 25.78 21.37
N GLU A 8 6.87 26.18 21.04
CA GLU A 8 5.65 25.60 21.60
C GLU A 8 5.12 24.44 20.77
N ASP A 9 4.32 23.59 21.42
CA ASP A 9 3.61 22.49 20.75
C ASP A 9 2.50 23.02 19.86
N CYS A 10 2.53 22.65 18.57
CA CYS A 10 1.51 22.95 17.60
C CYS A 10 0.90 21.69 17.00
N THR A 11 -0.40 21.75 16.70
CA THR A 11 -1.17 20.65 16.11
C THR A 11 -1.73 20.97 14.72
N CYS A 12 -1.71 22.23 14.32
CA CYS A 12 -2.20 22.71 13.03
C CYS A 12 -1.06 23.25 12.18
N CYS A 13 -1.02 22.88 10.92
CA CYS A 13 -0.11 23.45 9.93
C CYS A 13 -0.80 23.58 8.58
N GLU A 14 -0.22 24.38 7.69
CA GLU A 14 -0.69 24.53 6.33
C GLU A 14 -0.15 23.41 5.44
N GLY A 15 -1.03 22.85 4.59
CA GLY A 15 -0.66 21.98 3.49
C GLY A 15 0.05 20.71 3.90
N SER A 16 -0.53 19.95 4.84
CA SER A 16 -0.02 18.64 5.19
C SER A 16 -0.01 17.72 3.96
N LEU A 17 0.94 16.80 3.88
CA LEU A 17 1.04 15.87 2.76
C LEU A 17 -0.20 14.99 2.66
N MET A 18 -0.79 14.59 3.79
CA MET A 18 -2.02 13.79 3.79
C MET A 18 -3.16 14.52 3.09
N ASP A 19 -3.41 15.78 3.44
CA ASP A 19 -4.47 16.58 2.83
C ASP A 19 -4.25 16.74 1.33
N LEU A 20 -3.01 17.08 0.93
CA LEU A 20 -2.66 17.20 -0.48
C LEU A 20 -2.81 15.89 -1.26
N SER A 21 -2.48 14.75 -0.66
CA SER A 21 -2.64 13.43 -1.28
C SER A 21 -4.11 13.06 -1.44
N ILE A 22 -4.94 13.31 -0.42
CA ILE A 22 -6.40 13.10 -0.49
C ILE A 22 -7.02 13.97 -1.58
N ILE A 23 -6.63 15.24 -1.65
CA ILE A 23 -7.14 16.17 -2.68
C ILE A 23 -6.73 15.69 -4.08
N ARG A 24 -5.47 15.29 -4.28
CA ARG A 24 -5.01 14.76 -5.58
C ARG A 24 -5.78 13.50 -5.99
N GLU A 25 -5.97 12.58 -5.05
CA GLU A 25 -6.74 11.36 -5.33
C GLU A 25 -8.19 11.67 -5.68
N LEU A 26 -8.85 12.53 -4.90
CA LEU A 26 -10.23 12.91 -5.15
C LEU A 26 -10.41 13.60 -6.50
N PHE A 27 -9.59 14.62 -6.78
CA PHE A 27 -9.68 15.35 -8.05
C PHE A 27 -9.38 14.45 -9.23
N GLY A 28 -8.33 13.63 -9.16
CA GLY A 28 -7.99 12.66 -10.18
C GLY A 28 -9.11 11.66 -10.44
N THR A 29 -9.69 11.10 -9.38
CA THR A 29 -10.79 10.14 -9.47
C THR A 29 -12.06 10.77 -10.08
N CYS A 30 -12.38 12.02 -9.73
CA CYS A 30 -13.52 12.73 -10.34
C CYS A 30 -13.31 12.92 -11.84
N LEU A 31 -12.12 13.34 -12.27
CA LEU A 31 -11.79 13.53 -13.68
C LEU A 31 -11.78 12.20 -14.47
N GLU A 32 -11.24 11.14 -13.87
CA GLU A 32 -11.27 9.79 -14.45
C GLU A 32 -12.70 9.27 -14.59
N ALA A 33 -13.53 9.44 -13.56
CA ALA A 33 -14.93 9.06 -13.59
C ALA A 33 -15.72 9.83 -14.68
N ALA A 34 -15.47 11.13 -14.82
CA ALA A 34 -16.06 11.95 -15.87
C ALA A 34 -15.72 11.43 -17.28
N ALA A 35 -14.44 11.10 -17.50
CA ALA A 35 -13.97 10.53 -18.77
C ALA A 35 -14.63 9.16 -19.06
N ILE A 36 -14.77 8.28 -18.06
CA ILE A 36 -15.46 6.98 -18.21
C ILE A 36 -16.95 7.16 -18.54
N LEU A 37 -17.59 8.18 -17.98
CA LEU A 37 -19.00 8.50 -18.20
C LEU A 37 -19.24 9.31 -19.49
N GLY A 38 -18.18 9.68 -20.22
CA GLY A 38 -18.28 10.49 -21.43
C GLY A 38 -18.67 11.94 -21.18
N LEU A 39 -18.42 12.46 -19.96
CA LEU A 39 -18.66 13.86 -19.61
C LEU A 39 -17.48 14.71 -20.07
N ASP A 40 -17.78 15.86 -20.71
CA ASP A 40 -16.76 16.85 -21.06
C ASP A 40 -16.40 17.68 -19.82
N ALA A 41 -15.21 17.50 -19.33
CA ALA A 41 -14.73 18.25 -18.17
C ALA A 41 -14.63 19.76 -18.42
N ALA A 42 -14.55 20.22 -19.66
CA ALA A 42 -14.53 21.63 -19.99
C ALA A 42 -15.92 22.29 -19.92
N GLU A 43 -16.98 21.52 -20.12
CA GLU A 43 -18.38 22.01 -20.09
C GLU A 43 -18.93 22.04 -18.65
N ASP A 44 -18.40 21.22 -17.74
CA ASP A 44 -18.80 21.23 -16.33
C ASP A 44 -17.89 22.16 -15.52
N PRO A 45 -18.43 23.24 -14.90
CA PRO A 45 -17.61 24.22 -14.19
C PRO A 45 -16.88 23.65 -12.97
N VAL A 46 -17.38 22.58 -12.35
CA VAL A 46 -16.70 21.91 -11.24
C VAL A 46 -15.51 21.11 -11.77
N LEU A 47 -15.73 20.28 -12.80
CA LEU A 47 -14.66 19.46 -13.39
C LEU A 47 -13.56 20.33 -14.01
N ALA A 48 -13.93 21.43 -14.70
CA ALA A 48 -12.97 22.40 -15.22
C ALA A 48 -12.10 23.01 -14.13
N LYS A 49 -12.70 23.36 -12.98
CA LYS A 49 -11.97 23.87 -11.81
C LYS A 49 -11.03 22.81 -11.23
N LEU A 50 -11.47 21.54 -11.09
CA LEU A 50 -10.63 20.45 -10.61
C LEU A 50 -9.42 20.23 -11.53
N ALA A 51 -9.64 20.19 -12.84
CA ALA A 51 -8.59 20.03 -13.85
C ALA A 51 -7.56 21.17 -13.79
N ALA A 52 -7.99 22.41 -13.58
CA ALA A 52 -7.12 23.57 -13.46
C ALA A 52 -6.32 23.60 -12.14
N GLN A 53 -6.88 23.06 -11.06
CA GLN A 53 -6.25 23.10 -9.73
C GLN A 53 -5.31 21.91 -9.46
N LEU A 54 -5.60 20.73 -10.00
CA LEU A 54 -4.83 19.52 -9.76
C LEU A 54 -3.31 19.69 -10.00
N PRO A 55 -2.84 20.26 -11.13
CA PRO A 55 -1.41 20.47 -11.37
C PRO A 55 -0.75 21.54 -10.49
N ARG A 56 -1.55 22.35 -9.76
CA ARG A 56 -1.07 23.41 -8.86
C ARG A 56 -0.83 22.91 -7.45
N LEU A 57 -1.26 21.71 -7.11
CA LEU A 57 -1.02 21.12 -5.79
C LEU A 57 0.48 20.85 -5.61
N ARG A 58 1.01 21.27 -4.47
CA ARG A 58 2.43 21.06 -4.15
C ARG A 58 2.79 19.58 -4.21
N PRO A 59 3.91 19.19 -4.87
CA PRO A 59 4.36 17.80 -4.91
C PRO A 59 4.83 17.33 -3.52
N PRO A 60 4.94 16.01 -3.29
CA PRO A 60 5.55 15.47 -2.09
C PRO A 60 7.00 15.94 -1.97
N ARG A 61 7.42 16.26 -0.75
CA ARG A 61 8.76 16.76 -0.44
C ARG A 61 9.54 15.72 0.36
N ILE A 62 10.82 15.57 0.05
CA ILE A 62 11.73 14.69 0.76
C ILE A 62 12.66 15.51 1.64
N LEU A 63 12.75 15.15 2.91
CA LEU A 63 13.62 15.79 3.90
C LEU A 63 15.11 15.48 3.62
N PRO A 64 16.06 16.29 4.16
CA PRO A 64 17.49 16.04 4.01
C PRO A 64 17.94 14.66 4.50
N ASP A 65 17.27 14.08 5.50
CA ASP A 65 17.54 12.73 6.01
C ASP A 65 16.92 11.61 5.15
N GLY A 66 16.25 11.99 4.06
CA GLY A 66 15.62 11.10 3.10
C GLY A 66 14.25 10.58 3.50
N ARG A 67 13.65 11.06 4.59
CA ARG A 67 12.26 10.79 4.95
C ARG A 67 11.29 11.62 4.10
N LEU A 68 10.05 11.17 4.01
CA LEU A 68 8.96 11.91 3.40
C LEU A 68 8.49 13.00 4.38
N ALA A 69 8.42 14.24 3.92
CA ALA A 69 7.96 15.36 4.75
C ALA A 69 6.46 15.23 5.03
N GLU A 70 6.08 15.36 6.30
CA GLU A 70 4.67 15.33 6.73
C GLU A 70 4.00 16.69 6.51
N PHE A 71 4.75 17.78 6.70
CA PHE A 71 4.25 19.15 6.69
C PHE A 71 4.75 19.94 5.49
N GLY A 72 4.14 21.10 5.25
CA GLY A 72 4.52 22.00 4.15
C GLY A 72 5.90 22.64 4.30
N CYS A 73 6.45 22.68 5.51
CA CYS A 73 7.79 23.16 5.86
C CYS A 73 8.52 22.13 6.75
N ASP A 74 9.80 22.37 7.03
CA ASP A 74 10.59 21.50 7.91
C ASP A 74 10.27 21.85 9.37
N LEU A 75 9.48 20.99 9.99
CA LEU A 75 9.10 21.09 11.39
C LEU A 75 9.70 19.93 12.17
N PRO A 76 10.35 20.18 13.32
CA PRO A 76 10.89 19.13 14.16
C PRO A 76 9.78 18.19 14.67
N ASP A 77 9.99 16.88 14.55
CA ASP A 77 9.11 15.89 15.16
C ASP A 77 9.19 16.00 16.69
N LYS A 78 8.06 16.20 17.35
CA LYS A 78 7.98 16.10 18.82
C LYS A 78 8.18 14.67 19.29
N ASP A 79 7.61 13.71 18.56
CA ASP A 79 7.69 12.27 18.82
C ASP A 79 7.99 11.52 17.51
N PRO A 80 9.26 11.11 17.29
CA PRO A 80 9.63 10.36 16.09
C PRO A 80 8.91 9.01 15.97
N HIS A 81 8.42 8.45 17.08
CA HIS A 81 7.70 7.18 17.11
C HIS A 81 6.18 7.35 17.21
N HIS A 82 5.68 8.55 16.92
CA HIS A 82 4.25 8.87 16.99
C HIS A 82 3.40 7.81 16.27
N ARG A 83 2.24 7.50 16.86
CA ARG A 83 1.34 6.47 16.32
C ARG A 83 0.80 6.77 14.94
N HIS A 84 0.64 8.05 14.57
CA HIS A 84 0.13 8.46 13.27
C HIS A 84 1.23 8.40 12.20
N VAL A 85 0.84 7.94 11.01
CA VAL A 85 1.65 7.87 9.79
C VAL A 85 0.91 8.53 8.63
N SER A 86 0.23 9.62 8.90
CA SER A 86 -0.70 10.32 7.98
C SER A 86 -0.07 10.67 6.64
N HIS A 87 1.20 11.10 6.64
CA HIS A 87 1.96 11.40 5.42
C HIS A 87 2.24 10.18 4.53
N LEU A 88 1.96 8.96 5.01
CA LEU A 88 2.09 7.73 4.23
C LEU A 88 0.78 7.31 3.53
N TYR A 89 -0.28 8.14 3.62
CA TYR A 89 -1.55 7.94 2.92
C TYR A 89 -1.36 7.64 1.43
N GLY A 90 -0.43 8.33 0.77
CA GLY A 90 -0.12 8.14 -0.65
C GLY A 90 0.41 6.75 -1.01
N VAL A 91 0.90 5.96 -0.02
CA VAL A 91 1.26 4.54 -0.21
C VAL A 91 0.05 3.64 0.02
N TYR A 92 -0.67 3.85 1.13
CA TYR A 92 -1.89 3.15 1.49
C TYR A 92 -2.77 4.06 2.38
N PRO A 93 -4.08 4.20 2.09
CA PRO A 93 -4.90 3.46 1.11
C PRO A 93 -4.73 3.89 -0.36
N ALA A 94 -4.25 5.09 -0.62
CA ALA A 94 -4.02 5.57 -1.99
C ALA A 94 -2.93 4.74 -2.73
N ALA A 95 -2.65 5.14 -3.97
CA ALA A 95 -1.59 4.58 -4.79
C ALA A 95 -0.84 5.72 -5.54
N GLU A 96 -0.60 6.82 -4.83
CA GLU A 96 0.14 7.97 -5.34
C GLU A 96 1.64 7.68 -5.40
N PHE A 97 2.16 6.98 -4.37
CA PHE A 97 3.55 6.56 -4.25
C PHE A 97 3.62 5.04 -4.32
N THR A 98 4.20 4.51 -5.39
CA THR A 98 4.29 3.07 -5.63
C THR A 98 5.66 2.70 -6.18
N SER A 99 5.91 1.41 -6.38
CA SER A 99 7.13 0.92 -7.01
C SER A 99 7.29 1.34 -8.48
N LEU A 100 6.21 1.78 -9.13
CA LEU A 100 6.17 2.22 -10.53
C LEU A 100 5.95 3.72 -10.68
N ARG A 101 5.37 4.38 -9.69
CA ARG A 101 4.99 5.81 -9.73
C ARG A 101 5.53 6.55 -8.52
N ASN A 102 6.13 7.73 -8.73
CA ASN A 102 6.71 8.55 -7.65
C ASN A 102 7.66 7.73 -6.76
N THR A 103 8.56 6.97 -7.39
CA THR A 103 9.43 5.98 -6.73
C THR A 103 10.33 6.58 -5.65
N ASP A 104 10.74 7.84 -5.79
CA ASP A 104 11.53 8.54 -4.77
C ASP A 104 10.70 8.81 -3.51
N ALA A 105 9.45 9.28 -3.68
CA ALA A 105 8.51 9.46 -2.58
C ALA A 105 8.16 8.11 -1.93
N PHE A 106 8.02 7.04 -2.71
CA PHE A 106 7.80 5.69 -2.21
C PHE A 106 8.96 5.21 -1.32
N ARG A 107 10.22 5.43 -1.76
CA ARG A 107 11.42 5.12 -0.96
C ARG A 107 11.51 5.99 0.30
N ALA A 108 11.18 7.28 0.19
CA ALA A 108 11.17 8.19 1.32
C ALA A 108 10.08 7.81 2.35
N ALA A 109 8.91 7.38 1.90
CA ALA A 109 7.84 6.85 2.74
C ALA A 109 8.27 5.59 3.49
N TRP A 110 8.98 4.67 2.85
CA TRP A 110 9.58 3.50 3.50
C TRP A 110 10.56 3.89 4.62
N ARG A 111 11.42 4.91 4.39
CA ARG A 111 12.31 5.45 5.42
C ARG A 111 11.54 6.05 6.59
N SER A 112 10.51 6.84 6.31
CA SER A 112 9.63 7.41 7.34
C SER A 112 8.99 6.33 8.21
N LEU A 113 8.46 5.25 7.58
CA LEU A 113 7.88 4.14 8.31
C LEU A 113 8.92 3.42 9.19
N ASN A 114 10.17 3.31 8.75
CA ASN A 114 11.24 2.71 9.56
C ASN A 114 11.55 3.54 10.81
N VAL A 115 11.54 4.84 10.72
CA VAL A 115 11.72 5.75 11.88
C VAL A 115 10.52 5.64 12.83
N ARG A 116 9.29 5.66 12.31
CA ARG A 116 8.07 5.50 13.12
C ARG A 116 8.01 4.15 13.84
N GLY A 117 8.70 3.12 13.31
CA GLY A 117 8.73 1.78 13.88
C GLY A 117 7.51 0.94 13.55
N ASP A 118 7.45 -0.28 14.06
CA ASP A 118 6.40 -1.24 13.73
C ASP A 118 5.31 -1.34 14.81
N LEU A 119 5.68 -1.17 16.10
CA LEU A 119 4.76 -1.31 17.22
C LEU A 119 4.05 0.01 17.55
N SER A 120 2.77 -0.07 17.90
CA SER A 120 1.96 1.09 18.25
C SER A 120 0.61 0.66 18.85
N THR A 121 -0.40 1.55 18.82
CA THR A 121 -1.79 1.23 19.16
C THR A 121 -2.42 0.34 18.08
N GLY A 122 -3.54 -0.32 18.37
CA GLY A 122 -4.12 -1.35 17.52
C GLY A 122 -4.35 -0.92 16.07
N TRP A 123 -5.17 0.11 15.81
CA TRP A 123 -5.41 0.58 14.43
C TRP A 123 -4.12 1.06 13.74
N ALA A 124 -3.19 1.66 14.49
CA ALA A 124 -1.93 2.13 13.93
C ALA A 124 -1.03 0.96 13.50
N MET A 125 -1.03 -0.14 14.26
CA MET A 125 -0.36 -1.38 13.85
C MET A 125 -1.01 -1.98 12.61
N GLY A 126 -2.34 -2.00 12.53
CA GLY A 126 -3.07 -2.45 11.34
C GLY A 126 -2.66 -1.66 10.10
N TRP A 127 -2.62 -0.32 10.18
CA TRP A 127 -2.17 0.51 9.07
C TRP A 127 -0.69 0.28 8.70
N ARG A 128 0.19 0.12 9.70
CA ARG A 128 1.60 -0.21 9.46
C ARG A 128 1.79 -1.58 8.81
N ALA A 129 0.97 -2.59 9.16
CA ALA A 129 0.97 -3.88 8.49
C ALA A 129 0.61 -3.77 7.00
N LEU A 130 -0.41 -2.96 6.67
CA LEU A 130 -0.80 -2.63 5.29
C LEU A 130 0.33 -1.94 4.52
N LEU A 131 0.97 -0.94 5.13
CA LEU A 131 2.12 -0.26 4.54
C LEU A 131 3.29 -1.23 4.29
N ARG A 132 3.61 -2.13 5.26
CA ARG A 132 4.63 -3.17 5.08
C ARG A 132 4.29 -4.13 3.95
N ALA A 133 3.00 -4.50 3.81
CA ALA A 133 2.55 -5.30 2.67
C ALA A 133 2.79 -4.58 1.33
N ARG A 134 2.51 -3.26 1.24
CA ARG A 134 2.79 -2.43 0.05
C ARG A 134 4.28 -2.30 -0.25
N PHE A 135 5.14 -2.31 0.77
CA PHE A 135 6.59 -2.36 0.63
C PHE A 135 7.12 -3.79 0.40
N LEU A 136 6.26 -4.78 0.24
CA LEU A 136 6.59 -6.20 0.01
C LEU A 136 7.36 -6.85 1.19
N GLU A 137 7.25 -6.30 2.38
CA GLU A 137 7.93 -6.75 3.60
C GLU A 137 7.05 -7.72 4.42
N GLY A 138 6.65 -8.85 3.82
CA GLY A 138 5.69 -9.80 4.39
C GLY A 138 6.05 -10.28 5.80
N GLY A 139 7.33 -10.58 6.07
CA GLY A 139 7.75 -10.99 7.41
C GLY A 139 7.63 -9.89 8.47
N ARG A 140 7.73 -8.60 8.09
CA ARG A 140 7.47 -7.49 9.01
C ARG A 140 5.97 -7.28 9.21
N ALA A 141 5.19 -7.34 8.14
CA ALA A 141 3.73 -7.25 8.20
C ALA A 141 3.16 -8.35 9.13
N GLU A 142 3.63 -9.59 8.99
CA GLU A 142 3.24 -10.69 9.86
C GLU A 142 3.58 -10.44 11.34
N ARG A 143 4.80 -10.00 11.64
CA ARG A 143 5.16 -9.67 13.04
C ARG A 143 4.25 -8.60 13.64
N ILE A 144 3.89 -7.58 12.88
CA ILE A 144 2.94 -6.56 13.33
C ILE A 144 1.57 -7.19 13.60
N LEU A 145 1.08 -8.05 12.72
CA LEU A 145 -0.21 -8.76 12.92
C LEU A 145 -0.17 -9.65 14.16
N HIS A 146 0.95 -10.34 14.43
CA HIS A 146 1.10 -11.11 15.67
C HIS A 146 0.99 -10.22 16.91
N HIS A 147 1.64 -9.04 16.92
CA HIS A 147 1.50 -8.08 18.03
C HIS A 147 0.08 -7.54 18.14
N LEU A 148 -0.56 -7.20 17.01
CA LEU A 148 -1.94 -6.74 16.97
C LEU A 148 -2.91 -7.78 17.57
N LEU A 149 -2.66 -9.06 17.34
CA LEU A 149 -3.47 -10.17 17.87
C LEU A 149 -3.08 -10.61 19.28
N THR A 150 -2.13 -9.94 19.94
CA THR A 150 -1.76 -10.23 21.30
C THR A 150 -2.85 -9.72 22.27
N LEU A 151 -3.25 -10.56 23.22
CA LEU A 151 -4.22 -10.17 24.22
C LEU A 151 -3.68 -9.06 25.13
N VAL A 152 -4.41 -7.95 25.20
CA VAL A 152 -4.07 -6.87 26.12
C VAL A 152 -4.41 -7.26 27.54
N THR A 153 -3.45 -7.06 28.47
CA THR A 153 -3.63 -7.29 29.89
C THR A 153 -3.76 -5.98 30.64
N PRO A 154 -4.78 -5.81 31.51
CA PRO A 154 -4.85 -4.65 32.40
C PRO A 154 -3.65 -4.60 33.32
N GLY A 155 -3.01 -3.45 33.45
CA GLY A 155 -1.88 -3.24 34.36
C GLY A 155 -1.89 -1.85 34.99
N PRO A 156 -1.15 -1.60 36.08
CA PRO A 156 -0.96 -0.27 36.65
C PRO A 156 -0.33 0.66 35.60
N GLY A 157 -1.06 1.68 35.16
CA GLY A 157 -0.63 2.58 34.10
C GLY A 157 -1.35 2.39 32.75
N GLY A 158 -2.30 1.45 32.67
CA GLY A 158 -3.09 1.16 31.48
C GLY A 158 -2.28 0.45 30.38
N ASN A 159 -2.98 -0.21 29.47
CA ASN A 159 -2.35 -0.81 28.29
C ASN A 159 -1.86 0.30 27.34
N ARG A 160 -0.58 0.59 27.38
CA ARG A 160 0.05 1.53 26.45
C ARG A 160 0.38 0.91 25.08
N GLY A 161 0.09 -0.39 24.89
CA GLY A 161 0.30 -1.11 23.66
C GLY A 161 -1.03 -1.55 23.06
N GLY A 162 -1.11 -1.53 21.72
CA GLY A 162 -2.23 -2.11 21.00
C GLY A 162 -2.25 -3.63 21.10
N GLY A 163 -3.36 -4.22 20.69
CA GLY A 163 -3.62 -5.65 20.72
C GLY A 163 -5.10 -5.92 20.59
N VAL A 164 -5.57 -7.01 21.18
CA VAL A 164 -7.01 -7.36 21.20
C VAL A 164 -7.50 -7.58 22.62
N TYR A 165 -8.76 -7.25 22.85
CA TYR A 165 -9.50 -7.63 24.05
C TYR A 165 -9.91 -9.10 23.97
N ARG A 166 -10.42 -9.69 25.09
CA ARG A 166 -10.86 -11.09 25.15
C ARG A 166 -11.97 -11.46 24.16
N ASN A 167 -12.73 -10.47 23.69
CA ASN A 167 -13.75 -10.62 22.65
C ASN A 167 -13.20 -10.44 21.23
N LEU A 168 -11.87 -10.39 21.07
CA LEU A 168 -11.14 -10.17 19.83
C LEU A 168 -11.33 -8.77 19.20
N PHE A 169 -11.94 -7.84 19.91
CA PHE A 169 -11.98 -6.44 19.46
C PHE A 169 -10.62 -5.79 19.61
N ASP A 170 -10.29 -4.99 18.61
CA ASP A 170 -9.04 -4.22 18.62
C ASP A 170 -8.95 -3.26 19.81
N ALA A 171 -7.76 -3.20 20.39
CA ALA A 171 -7.47 -2.32 21.51
C ALA A 171 -6.54 -1.20 21.10
N HIS A 172 -7.09 0.01 21.07
CA HIS A 172 -6.26 1.21 20.99
C HIS A 172 -5.51 1.47 22.33
N PRO A 173 -6.07 1.39 23.59
CA PRO A 173 -7.41 1.52 24.14
C PRO A 173 -7.98 2.94 24.07
N PRO A 174 -9.33 3.14 23.98
CA PRO A 174 -10.39 2.14 24.00
C PRO A 174 -10.49 1.33 22.69
N PHE A 175 -11.54 0.48 22.56
CA PHE A 175 -11.85 -0.24 21.33
C PHE A 175 -12.01 0.71 20.13
N GLN A 176 -11.41 0.31 19.02
CA GLN A 176 -11.56 0.96 17.71
C GLN A 176 -11.62 -0.13 16.63
N ILE A 177 -12.72 -0.20 15.89
CA ILE A 177 -12.97 -1.24 14.88
C ILE A 177 -11.94 -1.20 13.72
N ASP A 178 -11.31 -0.03 13.53
CA ASP A 178 -10.32 0.19 12.48
C ASP A 178 -9.21 -0.87 12.48
N GLY A 179 -8.71 -1.26 13.66
CA GLY A 179 -7.67 -2.28 13.79
C GLY A 179 -8.13 -3.66 13.35
N ASN A 180 -9.39 -4.04 13.63
CA ASN A 180 -9.95 -5.30 13.18
C ASN A 180 -10.03 -5.37 11.65
N PHE A 181 -10.55 -4.31 11.01
CA PHE A 181 -10.65 -4.26 9.56
C PHE A 181 -9.29 -4.12 8.89
N ALA A 182 -8.38 -3.34 9.47
CA ALA A 182 -7.03 -3.20 8.96
C ALA A 182 -6.24 -4.51 9.01
N ALA A 183 -6.42 -5.34 10.04
CA ALA A 183 -5.78 -6.66 10.14
C ALA A 183 -6.21 -7.58 8.99
N THR A 184 -7.52 -7.66 8.72
CA THR A 184 -8.04 -8.47 7.61
C THR A 184 -7.61 -7.94 6.25
N ALA A 185 -7.62 -6.62 6.07
CA ALA A 185 -7.14 -5.97 4.85
C ALA A 185 -5.64 -6.19 4.64
N ALA A 186 -4.83 -6.18 5.72
CA ALA A 186 -3.40 -6.44 5.62
C ALA A 186 -3.09 -7.86 5.13
N VAL A 187 -3.82 -8.89 5.61
CA VAL A 187 -3.69 -10.25 5.11
C VAL A 187 -4.03 -10.32 3.61
N ALA A 188 -5.10 -9.63 3.18
CA ALA A 188 -5.46 -9.57 1.76
C ALA A 188 -4.36 -8.89 0.92
N GLU A 189 -3.82 -7.74 1.37
CA GLU A 189 -2.73 -7.02 0.69
C GLU A 189 -1.41 -7.82 0.67
N MET A 190 -1.14 -8.65 1.67
CA MET A 190 0.01 -9.55 1.66
C MET A 190 -0.09 -10.65 0.60
N LEU A 191 -1.30 -11.01 0.20
CA LEU A 191 -1.57 -12.10 -0.75
C LEU A 191 -1.90 -11.61 -2.16
N LEU A 192 -2.54 -10.43 -2.29
CA LEU A 192 -3.01 -9.89 -3.57
C LEU A 192 -2.95 -8.38 -3.58
N GLN A 193 -2.30 -7.80 -4.59
CA GLN A 193 -2.32 -6.35 -4.83
C GLN A 193 -2.67 -6.06 -6.30
N SER A 194 -3.45 -5.01 -6.54
CA SER A 194 -3.85 -4.60 -7.90
C SER A 194 -4.03 -3.09 -8.02
N HIS A 195 -3.26 -2.32 -7.26
CA HIS A 195 -3.37 -0.87 -7.17
C HIS A 195 -2.53 -0.12 -8.21
N GLU A 196 -1.68 -0.81 -8.95
CA GLU A 196 -0.78 -0.24 -9.95
C GLU A 196 -1.27 -0.53 -11.38
N THR A 197 -0.92 0.37 -12.29
CA THR A 197 -1.08 0.21 -13.73
C THR A 197 0.28 0.40 -14.37
N THR A 198 0.62 -0.45 -15.33
CA THR A 198 1.87 -0.35 -16.10
C THR A 198 1.80 0.79 -17.12
N ASP A 199 2.95 1.23 -17.65
CA ASP A 199 3.04 2.32 -18.63
C ASP A 199 2.25 2.03 -19.93
N ASP A 200 2.11 0.74 -20.30
CA ASP A 200 1.30 0.31 -21.45
C ASP A 200 -0.20 0.12 -21.11
N GLY A 201 -0.64 0.56 -19.94
CA GLY A 201 -2.05 0.59 -19.52
C GLY A 201 -2.61 -0.75 -19.04
N ARG A 202 -1.79 -1.74 -18.70
CA ARG A 202 -2.24 -2.99 -18.08
C ARG A 202 -2.47 -2.81 -16.59
N THR A 203 -3.53 -3.41 -16.04
CA THR A 203 -3.65 -3.55 -14.58
C THR A 203 -2.58 -4.52 -14.08
N LEU A 204 -1.68 -4.05 -13.22
CA LEU A 204 -0.69 -4.91 -12.57
C LEU A 204 -1.33 -5.62 -11.38
N VAL A 205 -1.35 -6.95 -11.44
CA VAL A 205 -1.90 -7.82 -10.39
C VAL A 205 -0.75 -8.62 -9.77
N ARG A 206 -0.35 -8.27 -8.56
CA ARG A 206 0.70 -8.98 -7.82
C ARG A 206 0.09 -10.13 -7.04
N LEU A 207 0.55 -11.34 -7.31
CA LEU A 207 0.15 -12.57 -6.66
C LEU A 207 1.18 -12.93 -5.60
N PHE A 208 0.75 -13.10 -4.34
CA PHE A 208 1.62 -13.40 -3.19
C PHE A 208 2.73 -12.35 -2.92
N PRO A 209 2.48 -11.02 -3.10
CA PRO A 209 3.54 -10.01 -3.10
C PRO A 209 4.30 -9.91 -1.77
N ALA A 210 3.63 -10.16 -0.66
CA ALA A 210 4.20 -10.07 0.67
C ALA A 210 3.82 -11.29 1.55
N ARG A 211 3.61 -12.47 0.94
CA ARG A 211 3.34 -13.69 1.68
C ARG A 211 4.57 -14.09 2.50
N PRO A 212 4.46 -14.26 3.83
CA PRO A 212 5.57 -14.72 4.66
C PRO A 212 6.03 -16.13 4.26
N ALA A 213 7.32 -16.39 4.39
CA ALA A 213 7.91 -17.68 4.01
C ALA A 213 7.40 -18.84 4.89
N ASN A 214 7.08 -18.56 6.16
CA ASN A 214 6.55 -19.53 7.12
C ASN A 214 5.05 -19.86 6.91
N TRP A 215 4.34 -19.16 6.03
CA TRP A 215 3.02 -19.60 5.58
C TRP A 215 3.17 -20.71 4.55
N THR A 216 3.41 -21.93 5.04
CA THR A 216 3.78 -23.09 4.22
C THR A 216 2.62 -23.70 3.46
N GLY A 217 1.38 -23.39 3.83
CA GLY A 217 0.19 -23.86 3.13
C GLY A 217 -1.03 -23.01 3.45
N GLY A 218 -1.90 -22.86 2.45
CA GLY A 218 -3.15 -22.13 2.60
C GLY A 218 -3.93 -22.05 1.30
N ARG A 219 -5.18 -21.62 1.44
CA ARG A 219 -6.08 -21.34 0.33
C ARG A 219 -6.98 -20.17 0.71
N VAL A 220 -7.14 -19.23 -0.22
CA VAL A 220 -8.12 -18.14 -0.10
C VAL A 220 -8.89 -18.02 -1.41
N THR A 221 -10.21 -17.86 -1.32
CA THR A 221 -11.12 -17.80 -2.48
C THR A 221 -11.87 -16.50 -2.50
N GLY A 222 -12.21 -16.03 -3.70
CA GLY A 222 -13.08 -14.89 -3.87
C GLY A 222 -12.41 -13.54 -3.65
N LEU A 223 -11.08 -13.44 -3.60
CA LEU A 223 -10.39 -12.16 -3.55
C LEU A 223 -10.71 -11.36 -4.81
N ARG A 224 -11.04 -10.10 -4.61
CA ARG A 224 -11.36 -9.17 -5.70
C ARG A 224 -10.13 -8.35 -6.06
N ALA A 225 -9.86 -8.22 -7.37
CA ALA A 225 -8.83 -7.33 -7.89
C ALA A 225 -9.42 -6.34 -8.90
N ARG A 226 -8.70 -5.22 -9.11
CA ARG A 226 -9.08 -4.20 -10.08
C ARG A 226 -9.18 -4.81 -11.48
N GLY A 227 -9.99 -4.20 -12.34
CA GLY A 227 -10.31 -4.77 -13.65
C GLY A 227 -11.42 -5.83 -13.63
N GLY A 228 -12.12 -6.02 -12.49
CA GLY A 228 -13.22 -6.97 -12.35
C GLY A 228 -12.77 -8.41 -12.24
N LEU A 229 -11.64 -8.67 -11.58
CA LEU A 229 -11.14 -10.02 -11.38
C LEU A 229 -11.63 -10.63 -10.07
N THR A 230 -11.91 -11.93 -10.09
CA THR A 230 -12.09 -12.79 -8.92
C THR A 230 -10.96 -13.82 -8.91
N ILE A 231 -10.23 -13.89 -7.80
CA ILE A 231 -9.00 -14.67 -7.71
C ILE A 231 -9.06 -15.65 -6.53
N THR A 232 -8.68 -16.88 -6.79
CA THR A 232 -8.41 -17.92 -5.78
C THR A 232 -6.92 -18.17 -5.75
N LEU A 233 -6.31 -18.09 -4.58
CA LEU A 233 -4.90 -18.38 -4.36
C LEU A 233 -4.76 -19.66 -3.54
N GLU A 234 -3.84 -20.52 -3.93
CA GLU A 234 -3.50 -21.74 -3.20
C GLU A 234 -1.99 -21.91 -3.14
N TRP A 235 -1.50 -22.36 -1.99
CA TRP A 235 -0.07 -22.68 -1.82
C TRP A 235 0.10 -23.83 -0.85
N ARG A 236 1.08 -24.70 -1.13
CA ARG A 236 1.43 -25.84 -0.28
C ARG A 236 2.86 -26.30 -0.59
N GLY A 237 3.72 -26.36 0.45
CA GLY A 237 5.06 -26.94 0.32
C GLY A 237 5.91 -26.29 -0.79
N GLY A 238 5.80 -24.97 -1.00
CA GLY A 238 6.51 -24.24 -2.05
C GLY A 238 5.78 -24.17 -3.39
N ALA A 239 4.82 -25.06 -3.69
CA ALA A 239 3.94 -24.92 -4.85
C ALA A 239 2.88 -23.85 -4.59
N CYS A 240 2.69 -22.98 -5.58
CA CYS A 240 1.67 -21.93 -5.54
C CYS A 240 0.85 -21.95 -6.81
N SER A 241 -0.42 -21.55 -6.74
CA SER A 241 -1.26 -21.35 -7.91
C SER A 241 -2.25 -20.21 -7.71
N ALA A 242 -2.62 -19.56 -8.80
CA ALA A 242 -3.69 -18.59 -8.85
C ALA A 242 -4.70 -19.00 -9.93
N SER A 243 -5.97 -19.13 -9.55
CA SER A 243 -7.09 -19.30 -10.47
C SER A 243 -7.84 -17.97 -10.55
N ILE A 244 -7.99 -17.46 -11.76
CA ILE A 244 -8.46 -16.11 -12.05
C ILE A 244 -9.70 -16.23 -12.93
N ARG A 245 -10.76 -15.47 -12.63
CA ARG A 245 -11.93 -15.27 -13.48
C ARG A 245 -12.14 -13.77 -13.69
N ALA A 246 -12.32 -13.37 -14.94
CA ALA A 246 -12.59 -11.98 -15.30
C ALA A 246 -14.10 -11.77 -15.50
N ASP A 247 -14.70 -10.82 -14.79
CA ASP A 247 -16.13 -10.46 -14.96
C ASP A 247 -16.34 -9.57 -16.19
N ARG A 248 -15.28 -8.85 -16.61
CA ARG A 248 -15.25 -7.98 -17.80
C ARG A 248 -13.92 -8.12 -18.54
N ALA A 249 -13.91 -7.72 -19.82
CA ALA A 249 -12.68 -7.73 -20.60
C ALA A 249 -11.64 -6.75 -20.03
N GLY A 250 -10.36 -7.09 -20.12
CA GLY A 250 -9.27 -6.23 -19.64
C GLY A 250 -7.90 -6.77 -20.00
N ARG A 251 -6.91 -5.87 -19.89
CA ARG A 251 -5.49 -6.16 -20.11
C ARG A 251 -4.77 -6.20 -18.78
N PHE A 252 -4.05 -7.28 -18.52
CA PHE A 252 -3.45 -7.55 -17.21
C PHE A 252 -1.99 -7.94 -17.34
N LEU A 253 -1.20 -7.57 -16.33
CA LEU A 253 0.11 -8.13 -16.05
C LEU A 253 0.06 -8.79 -14.67
N PHE A 254 0.15 -10.10 -14.62
CA PHE A 254 0.22 -10.85 -13.37
C PHE A 254 1.68 -11.03 -12.97
N ALA A 255 2.09 -10.45 -11.83
CA ALA A 255 3.41 -10.60 -11.26
C ALA A 255 3.34 -11.59 -10.09
N ALA A 256 4.05 -12.70 -10.18
CA ALA A 256 4.12 -13.75 -9.17
C ALA A 256 5.58 -13.97 -8.73
N PRO A 257 5.86 -14.59 -7.58
CA PRO A 257 7.23 -14.85 -7.12
C PRO A 257 8.11 -15.64 -8.10
N TRP A 258 7.48 -16.32 -9.06
CA TRP A 258 8.17 -17.13 -10.09
C TRP A 258 8.20 -16.50 -11.49
N GLY A 259 7.73 -15.27 -11.65
CA GLY A 259 7.77 -14.53 -12.91
C GLY A 259 6.49 -13.77 -13.24
N GLU A 260 6.52 -13.09 -14.38
CA GLU A 260 5.42 -12.29 -14.89
C GLU A 260 4.67 -12.99 -16.01
N HIS A 261 3.37 -12.74 -16.13
CA HIS A 261 2.47 -13.28 -17.12
C HIS A 261 1.50 -12.21 -17.63
N ALA A 262 1.71 -11.75 -18.85
CA ALA A 262 0.77 -10.83 -19.50
C ALA A 262 -0.40 -11.61 -20.09
N ALA A 263 -1.62 -11.12 -19.91
CA ALA A 263 -2.83 -11.73 -20.47
C ALA A 263 -3.90 -10.68 -20.78
N ASP A 264 -4.54 -10.85 -21.93
CA ASP A 264 -5.74 -10.11 -22.30
C ASP A 264 -6.93 -11.06 -22.09
N LEU A 265 -7.80 -10.75 -21.13
CA LEU A 265 -8.92 -11.60 -20.76
C LEU A 265 -10.23 -11.01 -21.30
N LYS A 266 -11.10 -11.89 -21.81
CA LYS A 266 -12.48 -11.54 -22.17
C LYS A 266 -13.40 -11.63 -20.95
N ALA A 267 -14.57 -11.01 -20.99
CA ALA A 267 -15.60 -11.21 -19.99
C ALA A 267 -15.95 -12.70 -19.87
N GLY A 268 -16.04 -13.23 -18.65
CA GLY A 268 -16.22 -14.66 -18.35
C GLY A 268 -14.95 -15.52 -18.52
N GLY A 269 -13.85 -14.95 -19.02
CA GLY A 269 -12.59 -15.65 -19.23
C GLY A 269 -11.95 -16.13 -17.94
N THR A 270 -11.26 -17.27 -18.01
CA THR A 270 -10.54 -17.87 -16.89
C THR A 270 -9.07 -18.08 -17.23
N LEU A 271 -8.19 -18.00 -16.23
CA LEU A 271 -6.76 -18.20 -16.35
C LEU A 271 -6.24 -18.89 -15.10
N VAL A 272 -5.32 -19.84 -15.26
CA VAL A 272 -4.60 -20.46 -14.14
C VAL A 272 -3.11 -20.19 -14.29
N ILE A 273 -2.50 -19.54 -13.29
CA ILE A 273 -1.07 -19.25 -13.23
C ILE A 273 -0.43 -20.17 -12.19
N ARG A 274 0.66 -20.84 -12.60
CA ARG A 274 1.44 -21.76 -11.76
C ARG A 274 2.93 -21.52 -11.99
N PRO A 275 3.81 -21.90 -11.05
CA PRO A 275 5.24 -21.99 -11.31
C PRO A 275 5.51 -22.89 -12.51
N PRO A 276 6.56 -22.61 -13.30
CA PRO A 276 6.99 -23.54 -14.35
C PRO A 276 7.32 -24.90 -13.72
N ALA A 277 7.03 -26.00 -14.46
CA ALA A 277 7.38 -27.34 -13.99
C ALA A 277 8.88 -27.41 -13.71
N ALA A 278 9.27 -28.02 -12.60
CA ALA A 278 10.68 -28.22 -12.26
C ALA A 278 11.39 -28.98 -13.40
N GLY A 279 12.25 -28.29 -14.17
CA GLY A 279 12.97 -28.85 -15.31
C GLY A 279 13.22 -27.92 -16.50
N ARG A 280 12.62 -26.73 -16.56
CA ARG A 280 12.95 -25.73 -17.58
C ARG A 280 13.44 -24.43 -16.93
N SER A 281 14.77 -24.33 -16.77
CA SER A 281 15.44 -23.07 -16.42
C SER A 281 15.39 -22.14 -17.65
N THR A 282 14.42 -21.23 -17.69
CA THR A 282 14.52 -20.05 -18.54
C THR A 282 15.33 -19.02 -17.77
N ARG A 283 16.64 -18.95 -18.03
CA ARG A 283 17.46 -17.80 -17.58
C ARG A 283 16.86 -16.55 -18.20
N PRO A 284 16.54 -15.51 -17.42
CA PRO A 284 16.26 -14.21 -17.99
C PRO A 284 17.53 -13.72 -18.67
N GLY A 285 17.43 -13.31 -19.94
CA GLY A 285 18.51 -12.69 -20.68
C GLY A 285 18.91 -11.36 -20.04
N GLY A 286 19.82 -11.41 -19.09
CA GLY A 286 20.42 -10.22 -18.47
C GLY A 286 21.38 -9.57 -19.46
N ARG A 287 21.03 -8.43 -20.04
CA ARG A 287 22.01 -7.46 -20.53
C ARG A 287 22.70 -6.84 -19.32
N GLN A 288 23.86 -7.40 -18.95
CA GLN A 288 24.79 -6.70 -18.07
C GLN A 288 25.43 -5.54 -18.85
N GLY A 289 24.96 -4.33 -18.60
CA GLY A 289 25.71 -3.11 -18.90
C GLY A 289 26.89 -3.01 -17.93
N ARG A 290 28.09 -3.34 -18.38
CA ARG A 290 29.33 -3.01 -17.67
C ARG A 290 29.47 -1.49 -17.62
N VAL A 291 29.35 -0.90 -16.45
CA VAL A 291 29.87 0.44 -16.18
C VAL A 291 31.31 0.26 -15.68
N GLY A 292 32.26 0.61 -16.55
CA GLY A 292 33.67 0.62 -16.23
C GLY A 292 34.00 1.72 -15.23
N ALA A 293 34.65 1.34 -14.16
CA ALA A 293 35.41 2.26 -13.29
C ALA A 293 36.64 2.78 -14.04
N ARG A 294 36.80 4.10 -14.08
CA ARG A 294 38.10 4.75 -14.22
C ARG A 294 38.21 5.90 -13.23
N THR A 295 39.16 5.75 -12.37
CA THR A 295 39.95 6.72 -11.54
C THR A 295 39.32 8.07 -11.26
#